data_3e6206d49ffd8f631aa7475a11707895
#
_entry.id   3e6206d49ffd8f631aa7475a11707895
#
_cell.length_a   1.000
_cell.length_b   1.000
_cell.length_c   1.000
_cell.angle_alpha   90.00
_cell.angle_beta   90.00
_cell.angle_gamma   90.00
#
_symmetry.space_group_name_H-M   'P 1'
#
loop_
_entity.id
_entity.type
_entity.pdbx_description
1 polymer ?
#
loop_
_entity_poly.entity_id
_entity_poly.type
_entity_poly.pdbx_seq_one_letter_code
_entity_poly.pdbx_strand_id
1 'polypeptide(L)'
;MKNDFFTYSCRKIEKDKAIGRCDVANNRGAALKCLSKFLGKEELTFGELSPEMMTQFKGWLKANGRKKSTVRLYLYQIHTLYKEAEKEDIAPRLPLLSGIKLPLPFKQKCELLTEEELRRMRYADLSDSMSQTFARDMFFFSIYCRGISFTDLAHIRKSDIKGFTLTYTSQVLTPHPSSQHNGTQPCKQ
;
A
#
# COMPACT_ATOMS: atom_id res chain seq x y z
N MET A 1 -21.89 16.67 17.69
CA MET A 1 -20.71 15.81 17.43
C MET A 1 -19.72 16.67 16.70
N LYS A 2 -18.49 16.84 17.21
CA LYS A 2 -17.48 17.73 16.62
C LYS A 2 -17.16 17.25 15.20
N ASN A 3 -17.32 18.12 14.22
CA ASN A 3 -16.91 17.93 12.82
C ASN A 3 -15.38 17.98 12.70
N ASP A 4 -14.69 17.16 13.48
CA ASP A 4 -13.24 17.10 13.53
C ASP A 4 -12.71 16.03 12.59
N PHE A 5 -11.83 16.45 11.66
CA PHE A 5 -11.22 15.59 10.65
C PHE A 5 -10.32 14.51 11.25
N PHE A 6 -9.55 14.83 12.29
CA PHE A 6 -8.67 13.84 12.92
C PHE A 6 -9.47 12.74 13.62
N THR A 7 -10.49 13.11 14.40
CA THR A 7 -11.38 12.13 15.07
C THR A 7 -12.08 11.23 14.06
N TYR A 8 -12.60 11.80 12.97
CA TYR A 8 -13.21 11.03 11.89
C TYR A 8 -12.18 10.06 11.27
N SER A 9 -11.00 10.56 10.94
CA SER A 9 -9.95 9.78 10.29
C SER A 9 -9.45 8.64 11.17
N CYS A 10 -9.30 8.85 12.48
CA CYS A 10 -8.93 7.80 13.43
C CYS A 10 -9.95 6.65 13.42
N ARG A 11 -11.25 6.97 13.43
CA ARG A 11 -12.29 5.93 13.32
C ARG A 11 -12.21 5.13 12.01
N LYS A 12 -11.86 5.78 10.90
CA LYS A 12 -11.65 5.09 9.61
C LYS A 12 -10.44 4.17 9.65
N ILE A 13 -9.36 4.61 10.27
CA ILE A 13 -8.13 3.80 10.45
C ILE A 13 -8.44 2.56 11.29
N GLU A 14 -9.21 2.68 12.36
CA GLU A 14 -9.62 1.55 13.18
C GLU A 14 -10.48 0.54 12.41
N LYS A 15 -11.42 1.04 11.58
CA LYS A 15 -12.19 0.19 10.67
C LYS A 15 -11.29 -0.54 9.67
N ASP A 16 -10.32 0.14 9.07
CA ASP A 16 -9.38 -0.49 8.13
C ASP A 16 -8.57 -1.60 8.81
N LYS A 17 -8.12 -1.39 10.04
CA LYS A 17 -7.44 -2.42 10.84
C LYS A 17 -8.35 -3.62 11.12
N ALA A 18 -9.59 -3.38 11.51
CA ALA A 18 -10.54 -4.42 11.85
C ALA A 18 -10.86 -5.35 10.66
N ILE A 19 -10.83 -4.82 9.43
CA ILE A 19 -11.05 -5.60 8.20
C ILE A 19 -9.75 -6.11 7.56
N GLY A 20 -8.60 -6.02 8.29
CA GLY A 20 -7.32 -6.55 7.84
C GLY A 20 -6.54 -5.66 6.84
N ARG A 21 -6.99 -4.42 6.57
CA ARG A 21 -6.30 -3.47 5.68
C ARG A 21 -5.18 -2.72 6.41
N CYS A 22 -4.25 -3.46 7.02
CA CYS A 22 -3.21 -2.90 7.87
C CYS A 22 -2.32 -1.88 7.15
N ASP A 23 -1.94 -2.11 5.89
CA ASP A 23 -1.09 -1.19 5.11
C ASP A 23 -1.79 0.14 4.85
N VAL A 24 -3.08 0.12 4.51
CA VAL A 24 -3.88 1.33 4.31
C VAL A 24 -3.99 2.10 5.64
N ALA A 25 -4.30 1.41 6.73
CA ALA A 25 -4.40 1.98 8.06
C ALA A 25 -3.08 2.64 8.49
N ASN A 26 -1.94 1.97 8.29
CA ASN A 26 -0.61 2.48 8.61
C ASN A 26 -0.26 3.72 7.77
N ASN A 27 -0.53 3.70 6.46
CA ASN A 27 -0.29 4.84 5.58
C ASN A 27 -1.16 6.05 5.95
N ARG A 28 -2.44 5.83 6.26
CA ARG A 28 -3.36 6.87 6.75
C ARG A 28 -2.86 7.47 8.07
N GLY A 29 -2.50 6.61 9.03
CA GLY A 29 -1.96 7.04 10.33
C GLY A 29 -0.68 7.86 10.20
N ALA A 30 0.26 7.44 9.34
CA ALA A 30 1.48 8.18 9.07
C ALA A 30 1.21 9.56 8.45
N ALA A 31 0.25 9.64 7.51
CA ALA A 31 -0.14 10.90 6.88
C ALA A 31 -0.76 11.87 7.89
N LEU A 32 -1.67 11.39 8.76
CA LEU A 32 -2.31 12.19 9.80
C LEU A 32 -1.29 12.69 10.84
N LYS A 33 -0.38 11.82 11.28
CA LYS A 33 0.68 12.21 12.21
C LYS A 33 1.58 13.31 11.63
N CYS A 34 1.88 13.24 10.34
CA CYS A 34 2.63 14.31 9.67
C CYS A 34 1.81 15.59 9.53
N LEU A 35 0.51 15.49 9.28
CA LEU A 35 -0.39 16.64 9.17
C LEU A 35 -0.53 17.36 10.53
N SER A 36 -0.75 16.62 11.62
CA SER A 36 -0.80 17.14 12.99
C SER A 36 0.51 17.87 13.34
N LYS A 37 1.67 17.26 13.00
CA LYS A 37 2.98 17.89 13.23
C LYS A 37 3.16 19.19 12.41
N PHE A 38 2.67 19.25 11.18
CA PHE A 38 2.70 20.46 10.36
C PHE A 38 1.84 21.57 10.96
N LEU A 39 0.65 21.25 11.45
CA LEU A 39 -0.30 22.20 12.01
C LEU A 39 0.03 22.61 13.46
N GLY A 40 0.82 21.80 14.18
CA GLY A 40 1.09 21.98 15.59
C GLY A 40 -0.14 21.77 16.49
N LYS A 41 -1.19 21.13 15.99
CA LYS A 41 -2.44 20.86 16.70
C LYS A 41 -3.00 19.47 16.40
N GLU A 42 -3.82 18.97 17.31
CA GLU A 42 -4.45 17.65 17.22
C GLU A 42 -5.94 17.69 16.85
N GLU A 43 -6.49 18.89 16.73
CA GLU A 43 -7.87 19.12 16.28
C GLU A 43 -7.84 19.89 14.96
N LEU A 44 -8.65 19.44 13.99
CA LEU A 44 -8.79 20.08 12.69
C LEU A 44 -10.20 19.89 12.17
N THR A 45 -10.92 20.98 11.97
CA THR A 45 -12.26 20.91 11.39
C THR A 45 -12.19 20.69 9.87
N PHE A 46 -13.24 20.08 9.30
CA PHE A 46 -13.32 19.91 7.85
C PHE A 46 -13.30 21.24 7.08
N GLY A 47 -13.79 22.33 7.69
CA GLY A 47 -13.79 23.66 7.07
C GLY A 47 -12.40 24.32 7.00
N GLU A 48 -11.47 23.92 7.83
CA GLU A 48 -10.10 24.41 7.81
C GLU A 48 -9.25 23.74 6.73
N LEU A 49 -9.66 22.54 6.25
CA LEU A 49 -9.00 21.86 5.15
C LEU A 49 -9.28 22.58 3.84
N SER A 50 -8.26 23.19 3.26
CA SER A 50 -8.35 23.93 1.99
C SER A 50 -7.26 23.49 1.02
N PRO A 51 -7.43 23.74 -0.30
CA PRO A 51 -6.37 23.51 -1.29
C PRO A 51 -5.08 24.27 -0.98
N GLU A 52 -5.19 25.49 -0.41
CA GLU A 52 -4.06 26.32 -0.02
C GLU A 52 -3.27 25.66 1.11
N MET A 53 -3.97 25.15 2.14
CA MET A 53 -3.34 24.43 3.25
C MET A 53 -2.65 23.15 2.75
N MET A 54 -3.28 22.41 1.83
CA MET A 54 -2.66 21.23 1.23
C MET A 54 -1.41 21.57 0.41
N THR A 55 -1.39 22.74 -0.22
CA THR A 55 -0.20 23.25 -0.93
C THR A 55 0.93 23.59 0.04
N GLN A 56 0.62 24.25 1.16
CA GLN A 56 1.58 24.54 2.21
C GLN A 56 2.12 23.26 2.86
N PHE A 57 1.24 22.31 3.16
CA PHE A 57 1.64 20.99 3.68
C PHE A 57 2.58 20.24 2.72
N LYS A 58 2.29 20.27 1.41
CA LYS A 58 3.19 19.72 0.39
C LYS A 58 4.57 20.40 0.43
N GLY A 59 4.62 21.72 0.55
CA GLY A 59 5.87 22.49 0.69
C GLY A 59 6.65 22.06 1.93
N TRP A 60 5.95 21.99 3.06
CA TRP A 60 6.53 21.56 4.34
C TRP A 60 7.10 20.15 4.30
N LEU A 61 6.38 19.17 3.70
CA LEU A 61 6.86 17.82 3.53
C LEU A 61 8.17 17.75 2.73
N LYS A 62 8.27 18.56 1.66
CA LYS A 62 9.49 18.66 0.85
C LYS A 62 10.65 19.28 1.63
N ALA A 63 10.40 20.36 2.34
CA ALA A 63 11.39 21.05 3.18
C ALA A 63 11.94 20.11 4.28
N ASN A 64 11.10 19.19 4.79
CA ASN A 64 11.50 18.16 5.76
C ASN A 64 12.10 16.89 5.09
N GLY A 65 12.60 16.99 3.86
CA GLY A 65 13.34 15.91 3.19
C GLY A 65 12.49 14.70 2.78
N ARG A 66 11.16 14.82 2.72
CA ARG A 66 10.33 13.68 2.32
C ARG A 66 10.47 13.38 0.83
N LYS A 67 10.63 12.10 0.49
CA LYS A 67 10.70 11.65 -0.92
C LYS A 67 9.43 12.01 -1.68
N LYS A 68 9.55 12.26 -2.99
CA LYS A 68 8.41 12.61 -3.87
C LYS A 68 7.25 11.62 -3.78
N SER A 69 7.55 10.32 -3.67
CA SER A 69 6.55 9.25 -3.50
C SER A 69 5.80 9.37 -2.18
N THR A 70 6.50 9.66 -1.08
CA THR A 70 5.89 9.85 0.24
C THR A 70 5.00 11.10 0.29
N VAL A 71 5.46 12.20 -0.32
CA VAL A 71 4.66 13.43 -0.44
C VAL A 71 3.35 13.14 -1.18
N ARG A 72 3.42 12.45 -2.33
CA ARG A 72 2.24 12.02 -3.08
C ARG A 72 1.33 11.15 -2.24
N LEU A 73 1.89 10.14 -1.56
CA LEU A 73 1.13 9.20 -0.72
C LEU A 73 0.35 9.94 0.36
N TYR A 74 1.00 10.82 1.11
CA TYR A 74 0.35 11.52 2.24
C TYR A 74 -0.76 12.46 1.77
N LEU A 75 -0.52 13.24 0.72
CA LEU A 75 -1.55 14.11 0.15
C LEU A 75 -2.75 13.29 -0.35
N TYR A 76 -2.49 12.14 -0.98
CA TYR A 76 -3.55 11.26 -1.47
C TYR A 76 -4.34 10.61 -0.33
N GLN A 77 -3.69 10.18 0.76
CA GLN A 77 -4.38 9.60 1.92
C GLN A 77 -5.31 10.61 2.59
N ILE A 78 -4.86 11.85 2.79
CA ILE A 78 -5.70 12.93 3.36
C ILE A 78 -6.89 13.21 2.43
N HIS A 79 -6.65 13.33 1.12
CA HIS A 79 -7.70 13.54 0.14
C HIS A 79 -8.73 12.40 0.14
N THR A 80 -8.28 11.14 0.22
CA THR A 80 -9.18 9.98 0.24
C THR A 80 -10.07 9.99 1.49
N LEU A 81 -9.50 10.27 2.66
CA LEU A 81 -10.25 10.41 3.91
C LEU A 81 -11.28 11.53 3.83
N TYR A 82 -10.91 12.67 3.23
CA TYR A 82 -11.84 13.78 3.01
C TYR A 82 -12.99 13.39 2.07
N LYS A 83 -12.67 12.70 0.96
CA LYS A 83 -13.68 12.20 0.01
C LYS A 83 -14.61 11.14 0.61
N GLU A 84 -14.13 10.33 1.54
CA GLU A 84 -14.98 9.42 2.30
C GLU A 84 -15.96 10.19 3.18
N ALA A 85 -15.51 11.27 3.84
CA ALA A 85 -16.37 12.14 4.64
C ALA A 85 -17.39 12.92 3.80
N GLU A 86 -17.02 13.36 2.59
CA GLU A 86 -17.95 13.96 1.63
C GLU A 86 -19.08 12.99 1.23
N LYS A 87 -18.74 11.72 0.99
CA LYS A 87 -19.73 10.69 0.63
C LYS A 87 -20.68 10.34 1.78
N GLU A 88 -20.25 10.59 3.01
CA GLU A 88 -21.05 10.41 4.22
C GLU A 88 -21.80 11.69 4.64
N ASP A 89 -21.77 12.73 3.79
CA ASP A 89 -22.38 14.06 4.04
C ASP A 89 -21.89 14.72 5.35
N ILE A 90 -20.66 14.38 5.80
CA ILE A 90 -20.00 14.95 6.98
C ILE A 90 -19.16 16.17 6.61
N ALA A 91 -18.55 16.16 5.42
CA ALA A 91 -17.71 17.24 4.90
C ALA A 91 -18.35 17.92 3.68
N PRO A 92 -18.14 19.24 3.50
CA PRO A 92 -18.59 19.93 2.30
C PRO A 92 -17.82 19.41 1.06
N ARG A 93 -18.45 19.49 -0.11
CA ARG A 93 -17.81 19.12 -1.36
C ARG A 93 -16.76 20.15 -1.75
N LEU A 94 -15.49 19.78 -1.59
CA LEU A 94 -14.35 20.64 -1.87
C LEU A 94 -13.31 19.89 -2.72
N PRO A 95 -12.82 20.48 -3.82
CA PRO A 95 -11.73 19.90 -4.61
C PRO A 95 -10.36 20.11 -3.93
N LEU A 96 -10.14 19.39 -2.83
CA LEU A 96 -9.00 19.55 -1.91
C LEU A 96 -7.62 19.53 -2.58
N LEU A 97 -7.47 18.83 -3.70
CA LEU A 97 -6.23 18.75 -4.48
C LEU A 97 -6.26 19.64 -5.74
N SER A 98 -7.24 20.54 -5.87
CA SER A 98 -7.30 21.45 -7.03
C SER A 98 -6.03 22.31 -7.11
N GLY A 99 -5.49 22.44 -8.32
CA GLY A 99 -4.26 23.19 -8.57
C GLY A 99 -2.97 22.57 -8.04
N ILE A 100 -3.04 21.45 -7.29
CA ILE A 100 -1.86 20.81 -6.74
C ILE A 100 -1.28 19.81 -7.76
N LYS A 101 -0.14 20.15 -8.37
CA LYS A 101 0.62 19.18 -9.18
C LYS A 101 1.19 18.11 -8.25
N LEU A 102 0.54 16.94 -8.20
CA LEU A 102 1.08 15.79 -7.50
C LEU A 102 2.34 15.29 -8.23
N PRO A 103 3.40 14.90 -7.49
CA PRO A 103 4.54 14.24 -8.10
C PRO A 103 4.05 13.03 -8.89
N LEU A 104 4.52 12.85 -10.11
CA LEU A 104 4.21 11.65 -10.89
C LEU A 104 4.71 10.41 -10.16
N PRO A 105 4.02 9.26 -10.30
CA PRO A 105 4.56 8.01 -9.81
C PRO A 105 5.95 7.80 -10.42
N PHE A 106 6.92 7.51 -9.58
CA PHE A 106 8.25 7.21 -10.07
C PHE A 106 8.17 5.91 -10.87
N LYS A 107 8.40 5.99 -12.17
CA LYS A 107 8.66 4.80 -12.99
C LYS A 107 10.05 4.32 -12.62
N GLN A 108 10.11 3.38 -11.69
CA GLN A 108 11.35 2.68 -11.42
C GLN A 108 11.72 1.91 -12.70
N LYS A 109 12.91 2.15 -13.24
CA LYS A 109 13.47 1.23 -14.21
C LYS A 109 13.66 -0.10 -13.47
N CYS A 110 12.80 -1.06 -13.77
CA CYS A 110 13.05 -2.43 -13.34
C CYS A 110 14.20 -2.95 -14.19
N GLU A 111 15.37 -3.08 -13.60
CA GLU A 111 16.42 -3.88 -14.18
C GLU A 111 15.98 -5.34 -14.03
N LEU A 112 15.74 -5.97 -15.15
CA LEU A 112 15.39 -7.39 -15.18
C LEU A 112 16.67 -8.20 -14.99
N LEU A 113 16.59 -9.23 -14.16
CA LEU A 113 17.67 -10.19 -14.04
C LEU A 113 17.85 -10.93 -15.36
N THR A 114 19.07 -11.05 -15.79
CA THR A 114 19.44 -11.87 -16.94
C THR A 114 19.31 -13.36 -16.61
N GLU A 115 19.19 -14.19 -17.63
CA GLU A 115 19.14 -15.65 -17.46
C GLU A 115 20.38 -16.19 -16.74
N GLU A 116 21.55 -15.63 -17.04
CA GLU A 116 22.80 -15.99 -16.38
C GLU A 116 22.81 -15.61 -14.89
N GLU A 117 22.29 -14.45 -14.54
CA GLU A 117 22.16 -14.05 -13.11
C GLU A 117 21.18 -14.95 -12.38
N LEU A 118 20.05 -15.31 -13.00
CA LEU A 118 19.11 -16.28 -12.45
C LEU A 118 19.76 -17.64 -12.25
N ARG A 119 20.55 -18.10 -13.22
CA ARG A 119 21.28 -19.35 -13.13
C ARG A 119 22.29 -19.34 -11.99
N ARG A 120 23.11 -18.28 -11.87
CA ARG A 120 24.05 -18.12 -10.75
C ARG A 120 23.36 -18.13 -9.41
N MET A 121 22.26 -17.42 -9.28
CA MET A 121 21.48 -17.39 -8.03
C MET A 121 20.89 -18.77 -7.69
N ARG A 122 20.40 -19.53 -8.70
CA ARG A 122 19.84 -20.85 -8.49
C ARG A 122 20.86 -21.85 -7.96
N TYR A 123 22.09 -21.81 -8.46
CA TYR A 123 23.15 -22.75 -8.13
C TYR A 123 24.17 -22.19 -7.13
N ALA A 124 23.90 -21.02 -6.55
CA ALA A 124 24.76 -20.48 -5.50
C ALA A 124 24.81 -21.42 -4.30
N ASP A 125 26.01 -21.67 -3.81
CA ASP A 125 26.19 -22.38 -2.56
C ASP A 125 25.84 -21.43 -1.40
N LEU A 126 24.78 -21.75 -0.68
CA LEU A 126 24.24 -21.01 0.46
C LEU A 126 24.15 -21.92 1.69
N SER A 127 24.93 -23.00 1.73
CA SER A 127 24.92 -23.99 2.81
C SER A 127 25.15 -23.37 4.20
N ASP A 128 25.89 -22.28 4.28
CA ASP A 128 26.20 -21.56 5.53
C ASP A 128 25.04 -20.71 6.05
N SER A 129 23.98 -20.52 5.26
CA SER A 129 22.87 -19.64 5.62
C SER A 129 21.50 -20.19 5.22
N MET A 130 20.85 -20.83 6.17
CA MET A 130 19.48 -21.36 5.98
C MET A 130 18.48 -20.28 5.55
N SER A 131 18.62 -19.05 6.03
CA SER A 131 17.73 -17.92 5.67
C SER A 131 17.92 -17.51 4.22
N GLN A 132 19.15 -17.51 3.69
CA GLN A 132 19.41 -17.18 2.28
C GLN A 132 18.95 -18.31 1.37
N THR A 133 19.16 -19.57 1.76
CA THR A 133 18.65 -20.74 1.04
C THR A 133 17.13 -20.66 0.94
N PHE A 134 16.43 -20.42 2.06
CA PHE A 134 14.99 -20.26 2.08
C PHE A 134 14.51 -19.09 1.19
N ALA A 135 15.17 -17.92 1.28
CA ALA A 135 14.81 -16.76 0.48
C ALA A 135 14.97 -17.04 -1.03
N ARG A 136 16.06 -17.70 -1.44
CA ARG A 136 16.27 -18.15 -2.82
C ARG A 136 15.16 -19.08 -3.29
N ASP A 137 14.84 -20.08 -2.50
CA ASP A 137 13.85 -21.09 -2.86
C ASP A 137 12.44 -20.46 -2.99
N MET A 138 12.08 -19.53 -2.08
CA MET A 138 10.84 -18.76 -2.16
C MET A 138 10.80 -17.87 -3.40
N PHE A 139 11.90 -17.25 -3.78
CA PHE A 139 12.02 -16.43 -4.98
C PHE A 139 11.76 -17.28 -6.24
N PHE A 140 12.43 -18.43 -6.37
CA PHE A 140 12.23 -19.32 -7.52
C PHE A 140 10.84 -19.94 -7.53
N PHE A 141 10.30 -20.30 -6.37
CA PHE A 141 8.93 -20.77 -6.27
C PHE A 141 7.94 -19.71 -6.79
N SER A 142 8.15 -18.43 -6.39
CA SER A 142 7.33 -17.33 -6.91
C SER A 142 7.40 -17.23 -8.44
N ILE A 143 8.59 -17.36 -9.05
CA ILE A 143 8.77 -17.32 -10.51
C ILE A 143 8.01 -18.49 -11.16
N TYR A 144 8.17 -19.71 -10.67
CA TYR A 144 7.48 -20.89 -11.21
C TYR A 144 5.96 -20.80 -11.07
N CYS A 145 5.48 -20.14 -10.03
CA CYS A 145 4.07 -19.81 -9.83
C CYS A 145 3.64 -18.50 -10.52
N ARG A 146 4.36 -18.06 -11.57
CA ARG A 146 4.05 -16.90 -12.41
C ARG A 146 4.00 -15.56 -11.64
N GLY A 147 4.87 -15.40 -10.66
CA GLY A 147 5.00 -14.16 -9.89
C GLY A 147 3.96 -14.03 -8.78
N ILE A 148 3.64 -15.12 -8.12
CA ILE A 148 2.81 -15.06 -6.90
C ILE A 148 3.43 -14.08 -5.91
N SER A 149 2.60 -13.24 -5.28
CA SER A 149 3.08 -12.28 -4.29
C SER A 149 3.65 -12.98 -3.05
N PHE A 150 4.61 -12.34 -2.38
CA PHE A 150 5.15 -12.89 -1.13
C PHE A 150 4.06 -13.06 -0.05
N THR A 151 3.10 -12.14 -0.01
CA THR A 151 1.96 -12.24 0.91
C THR A 151 1.11 -13.47 0.64
N ASP A 152 0.78 -13.72 -0.64
CA ASP A 152 0.00 -14.90 -1.03
C ASP A 152 0.79 -16.18 -0.76
N LEU A 153 2.10 -16.17 -1.08
CA LEU A 153 3.01 -17.28 -0.85
C LEU A 153 3.05 -17.70 0.64
N ALA A 154 3.09 -16.72 1.54
CA ALA A 154 3.10 -16.96 2.98
C ALA A 154 1.81 -17.60 3.52
N HIS A 155 0.72 -17.56 2.77
CA HIS A 155 -0.57 -18.12 3.14
C HIS A 155 -0.89 -19.45 2.46
N ILE A 156 -0.03 -19.93 1.54
CA ILE A 156 -0.22 -21.22 0.87
C ILE A 156 -0.11 -22.37 1.87
N ARG A 157 -1.05 -23.29 1.76
CA ARG A 157 -1.10 -24.53 2.54
C ARG A 157 -0.87 -25.74 1.63
N LYS A 158 -0.44 -26.83 2.21
CA LYS A 158 -0.29 -28.11 1.47
C LYS A 158 -1.59 -28.57 0.80
N SER A 159 -2.74 -28.25 1.41
CA SER A 159 -4.08 -28.54 0.86
C SER A 159 -4.37 -27.83 -0.45
N ASP A 160 -3.68 -26.71 -0.71
CA ASP A 160 -3.90 -25.87 -1.89
C ASP A 160 -3.17 -26.42 -3.12
N ILE A 161 -2.32 -27.43 -2.90
CA ILE A 161 -1.55 -28.13 -3.94
C ILE A 161 -2.21 -29.48 -4.20
N LYS A 162 -2.73 -29.67 -5.42
CA LYS A 162 -3.30 -30.94 -5.89
C LYS A 162 -2.58 -31.38 -7.16
N GLY A 163 -1.75 -32.43 -7.04
CA GLY A 163 -0.87 -32.84 -8.13
C GLY A 163 0.08 -31.72 -8.53
N PHE A 164 -0.01 -31.28 -9.79
CA PHE A 164 0.80 -30.16 -10.32
C PHE A 164 0.04 -28.83 -10.37
N THR A 165 -1.09 -28.72 -9.67
CA THR A 165 -1.92 -27.52 -9.69
C THR A 165 -1.93 -26.87 -8.32
N LEU A 166 -1.59 -25.58 -8.27
CA LEU A 166 -1.74 -24.72 -7.11
C LEU A 166 -3.01 -23.88 -7.26
N THR A 167 -3.90 -23.97 -6.27
CA THR A 167 -5.13 -23.16 -6.22
C THR A 167 -5.11 -22.34 -4.94
N TYR A 168 -5.13 -21.02 -5.05
CA TYR A 168 -5.10 -20.12 -3.90
C TYR A 168 -5.97 -18.88 -4.16
N THR A 169 -6.42 -18.25 -3.07
CA THR A 169 -7.11 -16.95 -3.13
C THR A 169 -6.12 -15.83 -2.83
N SER A 170 -5.92 -14.93 -3.79
CA SER A 170 -4.98 -13.82 -3.61
C SER A 170 -5.47 -12.87 -2.53
N GLN A 171 -4.61 -12.60 -1.53
CA GLN A 171 -4.84 -11.61 -0.48
C GLN A 171 -4.57 -10.18 -0.99
N VAL A 172 -3.76 -10.04 -2.04
CA VAL A 172 -3.38 -8.74 -2.62
C VAL A 172 -4.46 -8.21 -3.56
N LEU A 173 -5.16 -9.12 -4.24
CA LEU A 173 -6.17 -8.78 -5.25
C LEU A 173 -7.60 -8.73 -4.69
N THR A 174 -7.81 -8.82 -3.38
CA THR A 174 -9.12 -8.61 -2.77
C THR A 174 -9.38 -7.14 -2.43
N PRO A 175 -9.70 -6.28 -3.41
CA PRO A 175 -10.33 -5.01 -3.17
C PRO A 175 -11.76 -5.09 -3.69
N HIS A 176 -12.70 -5.24 -2.84
CA HIS A 176 -14.14 -5.30 -3.11
C HIS A 176 -14.78 -6.69 -3.24
N PRO A 177 -15.94 -6.90 -2.59
CA PRO A 177 -16.67 -8.16 -2.61
C PRO A 177 -17.26 -8.56 -3.97
N SER A 178 -16.95 -7.86 -5.05
CA SER A 178 -17.47 -8.12 -6.41
C SER A 178 -16.44 -8.67 -7.43
N SER A 179 -15.19 -8.92 -7.02
CA SER A 179 -14.18 -9.51 -7.92
C SER A 179 -13.50 -10.71 -7.29
N GLN A 180 -14.18 -11.87 -7.34
CA GLN A 180 -13.55 -13.16 -7.12
C GLN A 180 -12.73 -13.51 -8.36
N HIS A 181 -11.43 -13.23 -8.35
CA HIS A 181 -10.50 -13.84 -9.28
C HIS A 181 -9.96 -15.14 -8.65
N ASN A 182 -10.60 -16.23 -8.98
CA ASN A 182 -10.06 -17.56 -8.75
C ASN A 182 -8.90 -17.78 -9.73
N GLY A 183 -7.68 -17.56 -9.27
CA GLY A 183 -6.48 -17.87 -10.04
C GLY A 183 -6.19 -19.36 -10.00
N THR A 184 -6.72 -20.13 -10.92
CA THR A 184 -6.30 -21.53 -11.13
C THR A 184 -5.09 -21.51 -12.06
N GLN A 185 -3.91 -21.86 -11.57
CA GLN A 185 -2.70 -21.87 -12.39
C GLN A 185 -2.04 -23.25 -12.39
N PRO A 186 -1.81 -23.83 -13.59
CA PRO A 186 -0.99 -25.02 -13.71
C PRO A 186 0.49 -24.67 -13.53
N CYS A 187 1.18 -25.34 -12.61
CA CYS A 187 2.63 -25.31 -12.52
C CYS A 187 3.20 -26.03 -13.75
N LYS A 188 3.94 -25.35 -14.61
CA LYS A 188 4.72 -25.98 -15.68
C LYS A 188 6.09 -26.38 -15.15
N GLN A 189 6.49 -27.59 -15.50
CA GLN A 189 7.85 -28.13 -15.34
C GLN A 189 8.87 -27.30 -16.11
#